data_4936f600dabbc23ed158280ecc30364d
#
_entry.id   4936f600dabbc23ed158280ecc30364d
#
_cell.length_a   1.000
_cell.length_b   1.000
_cell.length_c   1.000
_cell.angle_alpha   90.00
_cell.angle_beta   90.00
_cell.angle_gamma   90.00
#
_symmetry.space_group_name_H-M   'P 1'
#
loop_
_entity.id
_entity.type
_entity.pdbx_description
1 polymer ?
#
loop_
_entity_poly.entity_id
_entity_poly.type
_entity_poly.pdbx_seq_one_letter_code
_entity_poly.pdbx_strand_id
1 'polypeptide(L)'
;MKLATYKDGSRDGQLVVVSRDLSSAHFATGIADRMQQVLDDWNFLSPQLQDLYESLNLGRARYPFSFDPSRCMAPLPRAYQWADGSAYINHVELVRQARGAEVPAAFYQDPLMYQGGSDDLLGPCDAVVCVSEDHGIDFEAELAVITSDVPVGSSPERALEGVRLLLLANDVSLRHLIPDELAKGFGFVQSKPATSFSPVAVTLDELGETWDQGRVHLTLQSSWNGRTVGLCEAGPEMTFHFGQLIAHLCKTRNVRAGSIIGSGTVSNRAIEINGRLEWSKGYSCIAEKRAIETIQDGQPKTGFMKYGDRIRIEMKGRDGQSLFGAIDQVIAPFVPVQ
;
A
#
# COMPACT_ATOMS: atom_id res chain seq x y z
N MET A 1 16.46 7.69 -1.82
CA MET A 1 16.28 7.56 -3.30
C MET A 1 14.89 7.06 -3.68
N LYS A 2 14.49 7.25 -4.95
CA LYS A 2 13.21 6.80 -5.50
C LYS A 2 13.44 5.81 -6.64
N LEU A 3 12.83 4.63 -6.56
CA LEU A 3 12.99 3.53 -7.51
C LEU A 3 11.64 3.16 -8.12
N ALA A 4 11.62 2.88 -9.42
CA ALA A 4 10.44 2.41 -10.13
C ALA A 4 10.79 1.27 -11.09
N THR A 5 9.79 0.60 -11.60
CA THR A 5 9.91 -0.46 -12.60
C THR A 5 9.08 -0.09 -13.83
N TYR A 6 9.71 0.08 -14.98
CA TYR A 6 9.05 0.40 -16.24
C TYR A 6 8.67 -0.86 -17.03
N LYS A 7 7.53 -0.81 -17.69
CA LYS A 7 7.06 -1.84 -18.62
C LYS A 7 8.05 -1.97 -19.79
N ASP A 8 8.61 -3.16 -19.98
CA ASP A 8 9.53 -3.52 -21.07
C ASP A 8 9.04 -4.73 -21.88
N GLY A 9 7.83 -5.19 -21.59
CA GLY A 9 7.24 -6.40 -22.18
C GLY A 9 7.59 -7.70 -21.42
N SER A 10 8.50 -7.64 -20.46
CA SER A 10 8.76 -8.75 -19.54
C SER A 10 7.85 -8.68 -18.30
N ARG A 11 7.84 -9.75 -17.50
CA ARG A 11 7.05 -9.81 -16.27
C ARG A 11 7.61 -8.99 -15.12
N ASP A 12 8.89 -8.68 -15.15
CA ASP A 12 9.60 -7.98 -14.06
C ASP A 12 9.99 -6.55 -14.42
N GLY A 13 9.70 -6.13 -15.65
CA GLY A 13 9.97 -4.78 -16.15
C GLY A 13 11.46 -4.39 -16.07
N GLN A 14 11.77 -3.13 -16.22
CA GLN A 14 13.12 -2.59 -16.13
C GLN A 14 13.25 -1.55 -15.03
N LEU A 15 14.28 -1.69 -14.20
CA LEU A 15 14.54 -0.79 -13.07
C LEU A 15 14.93 0.61 -13.56
N VAL A 16 14.32 1.63 -12.96
CA VAL A 16 14.66 3.04 -13.16
C VAL A 16 14.84 3.75 -11.83
N VAL A 17 15.78 4.69 -11.79
CA VAL A 17 15.93 5.67 -10.72
C VAL A 17 15.15 6.92 -11.11
N VAL A 18 14.34 7.45 -10.20
CA VAL A 18 13.43 8.58 -10.43
C VAL A 18 13.88 9.78 -9.62
N SER A 19 13.87 10.99 -10.19
CA SER A 19 14.23 12.22 -9.48
C SER A 19 13.29 12.49 -8.30
N ARG A 20 13.77 13.29 -7.33
CA ARG A 20 13.02 13.62 -6.11
C ARG A 20 11.68 14.27 -6.40
N ASP A 21 11.64 15.15 -7.39
CA ASP A 21 10.45 15.86 -7.84
C ASP A 21 9.55 15.06 -8.80
N LEU A 22 9.90 13.81 -9.10
CA LEU A 22 9.19 12.92 -10.03
C LEU A 22 9.12 13.46 -11.47
N SER A 23 9.98 14.38 -11.87
CA SER A 23 9.97 14.96 -13.22
C SER A 23 10.78 14.15 -14.22
N SER A 24 11.85 13.48 -13.77
CA SER A 24 12.78 12.77 -14.62
C SER A 24 13.16 11.40 -14.07
N ALA A 25 13.66 10.53 -14.95
CA ALA A 25 14.11 9.21 -14.59
C ALA A 25 15.35 8.81 -15.42
N HIS A 26 16.04 7.79 -14.96
CA HIS A 26 17.17 7.19 -15.63
C HIS A 26 17.14 5.66 -15.44
N PHE A 27 17.35 4.90 -16.51
CA PHE A 27 17.50 3.45 -16.39
C PHE A 27 18.70 3.10 -15.54
N ALA A 28 18.57 2.14 -14.64
CA ALA A 28 19.66 1.66 -13.79
C ALA A 28 20.64 0.71 -14.52
N THR A 29 20.70 0.79 -15.85
CA THR A 29 21.56 -0.04 -16.73
C THR A 29 23.01 0.00 -16.27
N GLY A 30 23.62 -1.16 -16.13
CA GLY A 30 25.00 -1.30 -15.63
C GLY A 30 25.11 -1.40 -14.11
N ILE A 31 24.01 -1.17 -13.37
CA ILE A 31 23.93 -1.37 -11.92
C ILE A 31 23.06 -2.58 -11.64
N ALA A 32 21.77 -2.52 -12.00
CA ALA A 32 20.82 -3.61 -11.90
C ALA A 32 19.69 -3.44 -12.92
N ASP A 33 19.19 -4.53 -13.48
CA ASP A 33 18.10 -4.50 -14.46
C ASP A 33 16.71 -4.62 -13.80
N ARG A 34 16.62 -5.24 -12.64
CA ARG A 34 15.37 -5.60 -11.97
C ARG A 34 15.39 -5.20 -10.48
N MET A 35 14.24 -4.84 -9.92
CA MET A 35 14.12 -4.49 -8.51
C MET A 35 14.58 -5.63 -7.59
N GLN A 36 14.20 -6.88 -7.89
CA GLN A 36 14.57 -8.03 -7.05
C GLN A 36 16.09 -8.19 -6.93
N GLN A 37 16.86 -7.93 -7.99
CA GLN A 37 18.32 -7.96 -7.94
C GLN A 37 18.89 -6.99 -6.89
N VAL A 38 18.30 -5.79 -6.80
CA VAL A 38 18.70 -4.79 -5.80
C VAL A 38 18.40 -5.28 -4.39
N LEU A 39 17.23 -5.88 -4.20
CA LEU A 39 16.80 -6.39 -2.88
C LEU A 39 17.66 -7.58 -2.42
N ASP A 40 18.06 -8.44 -3.35
CA ASP A 40 18.93 -9.59 -3.08
C ASP A 40 20.38 -9.19 -2.71
N ASP A 41 20.89 -8.10 -3.28
CA ASP A 41 22.24 -7.59 -3.01
C ASP A 41 22.23 -6.09 -2.64
N TRP A 42 21.38 -5.76 -1.69
CA TRP A 42 21.11 -4.38 -1.29
C TRP A 42 22.35 -3.59 -0.92
N ASN A 43 23.24 -4.19 -0.12
CA ASN A 43 24.40 -3.48 0.42
C ASN A 43 25.42 -3.12 -0.67
N PHE A 44 25.47 -3.87 -1.75
CA PHE A 44 26.38 -3.62 -2.88
C PHE A 44 25.75 -2.70 -3.93
N LEU A 45 24.47 -2.87 -4.23
CA LEU A 45 23.80 -2.17 -5.34
C LEU A 45 23.16 -0.84 -4.92
N SER A 46 22.65 -0.73 -3.68
CA SER A 46 21.99 0.50 -3.25
C SER A 46 22.88 1.74 -3.20
N PRO A 47 24.18 1.68 -2.83
CA PRO A 47 25.05 2.85 -2.92
C PRO A 47 25.25 3.36 -4.36
N GLN A 48 25.35 2.46 -5.33
CA GLN A 48 25.51 2.81 -6.74
C GLN A 48 24.24 3.47 -7.30
N LEU A 49 23.06 2.97 -6.88
CA LEU A 49 21.78 3.59 -7.22
C LEU A 49 21.61 4.96 -6.56
N GLN A 50 22.12 5.12 -5.33
CA GLN A 50 22.11 6.41 -4.64
C GLN A 50 23.00 7.44 -5.36
N ASP A 51 24.18 7.05 -5.84
CA ASP A 51 25.07 7.92 -6.65
C ASP A 51 24.37 8.35 -7.95
N LEU A 52 23.67 7.43 -8.61
CA LEU A 52 22.88 7.73 -9.81
C LEU A 52 21.72 8.68 -9.47
N TYR A 53 21.02 8.45 -8.35
CA TYR A 53 19.94 9.31 -7.87
C TYR A 53 20.42 10.74 -7.60
N GLU A 54 21.56 10.89 -6.93
CA GLU A 54 22.14 12.21 -6.67
C GLU A 54 22.58 12.90 -7.98
N SER A 55 23.19 12.15 -8.88
CA SER A 55 23.59 12.66 -10.21
C SER A 55 22.37 13.12 -11.01
N LEU A 56 21.27 12.39 -10.95
CA LEU A 56 20.02 12.75 -11.62
C LEU A 56 19.43 14.05 -11.03
N ASN A 57 19.36 14.15 -9.71
CA ASN A 57 18.82 15.34 -9.02
C ASN A 57 19.69 16.60 -9.20
N LEU A 58 21.00 16.42 -9.43
CA LEU A 58 21.94 17.51 -9.72
C LEU A 58 21.99 17.87 -11.22
N GLY A 59 21.19 17.22 -12.07
CA GLY A 59 21.22 17.41 -13.53
C GLY A 59 22.52 16.95 -14.20
N ARG A 60 23.28 16.04 -13.57
CA ARG A 60 24.57 15.50 -14.06
C ARG A 60 24.45 14.13 -14.71
N ALA A 61 23.31 13.45 -14.53
CA ALA A 61 23.08 12.17 -15.18
C ALA A 61 23.04 12.33 -16.71
N ARG A 62 23.69 11.41 -17.45
CA ARG A 62 23.66 11.42 -18.91
C ARG A 62 22.39 10.74 -19.40
N TYR A 63 21.72 11.35 -20.38
CA TYR A 63 20.51 10.80 -21.00
C TYR A 63 19.34 10.51 -20.05
N PRO A 64 18.98 11.45 -19.14
CA PRO A 64 17.75 11.33 -18.40
C PRO A 64 16.56 11.48 -19.35
N PHE A 65 15.42 10.94 -18.94
CA PHE A 65 14.15 11.08 -19.68
C PHE A 65 13.02 11.54 -18.74
N SER A 66 11.94 12.07 -19.30
CA SER A 66 10.77 12.47 -18.51
C SER A 66 10.12 11.24 -17.85
N PHE A 67 9.89 11.32 -16.55
CA PHE A 67 9.22 10.26 -15.81
C PHE A 67 7.72 10.22 -16.18
N ASP A 68 7.23 9.03 -16.52
CA ASP A 68 5.83 8.79 -16.87
C ASP A 68 5.25 7.64 -16.03
N PRO A 69 4.42 7.95 -15.02
CA PRO A 69 3.78 6.93 -14.17
C PRO A 69 2.94 5.91 -14.94
N SER A 70 2.38 6.26 -16.10
CA SER A 70 1.58 5.32 -16.90
C SER A 70 2.39 4.16 -17.48
N ARG A 71 3.70 4.33 -17.58
CA ARG A 71 4.66 3.31 -17.99
C ARG A 71 5.13 2.42 -16.85
N CYS A 72 4.79 2.75 -15.61
CA CYS A 72 5.19 1.97 -14.45
C CYS A 72 4.36 0.69 -14.32
N MET A 73 5.02 -0.36 -13.91
CA MET A 73 4.48 -1.52 -13.20
C MET A 73 4.44 -1.19 -11.70
N ALA A 74 3.97 -2.12 -10.86
CA ALA A 74 4.33 -2.06 -9.44
C ALA A 74 5.86 -1.98 -9.30
N PRO A 75 6.42 -1.28 -8.31
CA PRO A 75 7.87 -1.20 -8.12
C PRO A 75 8.55 -2.58 -8.04
N LEU A 76 7.86 -3.55 -7.43
CA LEU A 76 8.21 -4.98 -7.45
C LEU A 76 7.02 -5.74 -8.05
N PRO A 77 7.00 -6.03 -9.37
CA PRO A 77 5.81 -6.55 -10.06
C PRO A 77 5.39 -7.94 -9.61
N ARG A 78 6.33 -8.75 -9.15
CA ARG A 78 6.14 -10.04 -8.51
C ARG A 78 6.98 -10.07 -7.24
N ALA A 79 6.37 -10.44 -6.14
CA ALA A 79 7.03 -10.53 -4.85
C ALA A 79 7.07 -11.98 -4.37
N TYR A 80 8.08 -12.34 -3.56
CA TYR A 80 8.09 -13.65 -2.91
C TYR A 80 6.90 -13.82 -1.96
N GLN A 81 6.45 -12.71 -1.38
CA GLN A 81 5.29 -12.68 -0.51
C GLN A 81 4.64 -11.29 -0.55
N TRP A 82 3.33 -11.25 -0.61
CA TRP A 82 2.50 -10.14 -0.20
C TRP A 82 1.74 -10.56 1.05
N ALA A 83 1.96 -9.87 2.15
CA ALA A 83 1.23 -10.11 3.38
C ALA A 83 0.70 -8.77 3.89
N ASP A 84 -0.61 -8.66 3.99
CA ASP A 84 -1.25 -7.45 4.48
C ASP A 84 -1.73 -7.60 5.91
N GLY A 85 -1.50 -6.56 6.71
CA GLY A 85 -1.88 -6.50 8.11
C GLY A 85 -3.14 -5.67 8.33
N SER A 86 -3.68 -5.72 9.54
CA SER A 86 -4.70 -4.79 10.04
C SER A 86 -4.08 -3.97 11.17
N ALA A 87 -3.15 -3.07 10.81
CA ALA A 87 -2.37 -2.33 11.79
C ALA A 87 -3.17 -1.23 12.50
N TYR A 88 -4.30 -0.82 11.95
CA TYR A 88 -5.18 0.20 12.52
C TYR A 88 -6.37 -0.46 13.19
N ILE A 89 -6.28 -0.67 14.51
CA ILE A 89 -7.36 -1.35 15.26
C ILE A 89 -8.70 -0.61 15.14
N ASN A 90 -8.69 0.70 14.94
CA ASN A 90 -9.90 1.49 14.70
C ASN A 90 -10.71 0.97 13.52
N HIS A 91 -10.06 0.57 12.41
CA HIS A 91 -10.74 -0.04 11.27
C HIS A 91 -11.49 -1.30 11.69
N VAL A 92 -10.85 -2.19 12.45
CA VAL A 92 -11.45 -3.43 12.97
C VAL A 92 -12.60 -3.13 13.91
N GLU A 93 -12.43 -2.15 14.81
CA GLU A 93 -13.45 -1.71 15.75
C GLU A 93 -14.72 -1.23 15.02
N LEU A 94 -14.58 -0.34 14.04
CA LEU A 94 -15.69 0.21 13.25
C LEU A 94 -16.47 -0.89 12.50
N VAL A 95 -15.77 -1.77 11.78
CA VAL A 95 -16.40 -2.85 11.01
C VAL A 95 -17.13 -3.84 11.93
N ARG A 96 -16.58 -4.14 13.10
CA ARG A 96 -17.23 -5.02 14.09
C ARG A 96 -18.40 -4.34 14.77
N GLN A 97 -18.26 -3.09 15.20
CA GLN A 97 -19.33 -2.32 15.82
C GLN A 97 -20.55 -2.19 14.88
N ALA A 98 -20.33 -1.93 13.59
CA ALA A 98 -21.40 -1.88 12.59
C ALA A 98 -22.16 -3.21 12.44
N ARG A 99 -21.57 -4.33 12.85
CA ARG A 99 -22.16 -5.67 12.85
C ARG A 99 -22.69 -6.10 14.23
N GLY A 100 -22.64 -5.23 15.24
CA GLY A 100 -23.01 -5.55 16.61
C GLY A 100 -22.09 -6.57 17.28
N ALA A 101 -20.83 -6.69 16.85
CA ALA A 101 -19.85 -7.64 17.38
C ALA A 101 -18.74 -6.92 18.16
N GLU A 102 -18.29 -7.54 19.27
CA GLU A 102 -17.15 -7.05 20.04
C GLU A 102 -15.81 -7.41 19.39
N VAL A 103 -14.78 -6.59 19.64
CA VAL A 103 -13.40 -6.88 19.22
C VAL A 103 -12.78 -7.81 20.27
N PRO A 104 -12.30 -9.00 19.90
CA PRO A 104 -11.58 -9.89 20.82
C PRO A 104 -10.33 -9.19 21.40
N ALA A 105 -10.09 -9.34 22.70
CA ALA A 105 -8.94 -8.72 23.38
C ALA A 105 -7.59 -9.09 22.74
N ALA A 106 -7.49 -10.29 22.14
CA ALA A 106 -6.28 -10.73 21.45
C ALA A 106 -5.91 -9.83 20.26
N PHE A 107 -6.86 -9.17 19.60
CA PHE A 107 -6.61 -8.31 18.42
C PHE A 107 -5.84 -7.03 18.76
N TYR A 108 -5.83 -6.63 20.02
CA TYR A 108 -5.02 -5.50 20.49
C TYR A 108 -3.56 -5.88 20.79
N GLN A 109 -3.24 -7.17 20.77
CA GLN A 109 -1.91 -7.70 21.10
C GLN A 109 -1.26 -8.43 19.94
N ASP A 110 -2.07 -9.04 19.04
CA ASP A 110 -1.62 -9.91 17.96
C ASP A 110 -2.26 -9.41 16.64
N PRO A 111 -1.45 -8.90 15.69
CA PRO A 111 -2.00 -8.31 14.48
C PRO A 111 -2.69 -9.36 13.61
N LEU A 112 -3.86 -8.99 13.07
CA LEU A 112 -4.47 -9.78 12.01
C LEU A 112 -3.67 -9.57 10.72
N MET A 113 -3.35 -10.66 10.02
CA MET A 113 -2.66 -10.63 8.74
C MET A 113 -3.22 -11.69 7.80
N TYR A 114 -3.22 -11.41 6.50
CA TYR A 114 -3.52 -12.41 5.48
C TYR A 114 -2.40 -12.45 4.44
N GLN A 115 -2.32 -13.55 3.68
CA GLN A 115 -1.41 -13.70 2.53
C GLN A 115 -2.19 -13.44 1.26
N GLY A 116 -1.79 -12.40 0.53
CA GLY A 116 -2.37 -12.03 -0.76
C GLY A 116 -1.65 -12.69 -1.94
N GLY A 117 -2.25 -12.60 -3.12
CA GLY A 117 -1.59 -12.94 -4.36
C GLY A 117 -0.37 -12.03 -4.57
N SER A 118 0.79 -12.61 -4.87
CA SER A 118 2.05 -11.86 -4.97
C SER A 118 2.76 -11.99 -6.31
N ASP A 119 2.13 -12.63 -7.27
CA ASP A 119 2.68 -13.00 -8.58
C ASP A 119 2.17 -12.12 -9.73
N ASP A 120 1.17 -11.26 -9.48
CA ASP A 120 0.56 -10.37 -10.46
C ASP A 120 0.12 -9.05 -9.80
N LEU A 121 1.09 -8.20 -9.43
CA LEU A 121 0.85 -6.92 -8.78
C LEU A 121 0.67 -5.82 -9.82
N LEU A 122 -0.36 -4.98 -9.65
CA LEU A 122 -0.72 -3.94 -10.60
C LEU A 122 0.12 -2.67 -10.40
N GLY A 123 0.43 -2.03 -11.52
CA GLY A 123 1.04 -0.70 -11.53
C GLY A 123 0.03 0.41 -11.16
N PRO A 124 0.53 1.64 -10.98
CA PRO A 124 -0.25 2.75 -10.44
C PRO A 124 -1.41 3.21 -11.33
N CYS A 125 -1.32 2.95 -12.63
CA CYS A 125 -2.31 3.37 -13.63
C CYS A 125 -2.99 2.18 -14.34
N ASP A 126 -2.68 0.94 -13.94
CA ASP A 126 -3.33 -0.23 -14.51
C ASP A 126 -4.80 -0.28 -14.07
N ALA A 127 -5.69 -0.64 -14.97
CA ALA A 127 -7.10 -0.77 -14.63
C ALA A 127 -7.32 -1.90 -13.62
N VAL A 128 -8.18 -1.67 -12.63
CA VAL A 128 -8.66 -2.73 -11.74
C VAL A 128 -9.78 -3.47 -12.46
N VAL A 129 -9.46 -4.64 -12.99
CA VAL A 129 -10.40 -5.45 -13.77
C VAL A 129 -11.22 -6.34 -12.85
N CYS A 130 -12.54 -6.19 -12.86
CA CYS A 130 -13.46 -6.97 -12.04
C CYS A 130 -14.48 -7.70 -12.91
N VAL A 131 -14.84 -8.93 -12.51
CA VAL A 131 -15.80 -9.77 -13.25
C VAL A 131 -17.24 -9.28 -13.07
N SER A 132 -17.58 -8.76 -11.88
CA SER A 132 -18.93 -8.25 -11.59
C SER A 132 -18.88 -7.14 -10.54
N GLU A 133 -19.69 -6.10 -10.74
CA GLU A 133 -19.97 -5.06 -9.74
C GLU A 133 -20.68 -5.62 -8.49
N ASP A 134 -21.42 -6.73 -8.65
CA ASP A 134 -22.13 -7.39 -7.55
C ASP A 134 -21.18 -7.98 -6.50
N HIS A 135 -19.89 -8.10 -6.81
CA HIS A 135 -18.89 -8.51 -5.83
C HIS A 135 -18.61 -7.44 -4.76
N GLY A 136 -19.12 -6.20 -4.95
CA GLY A 136 -18.93 -5.10 -3.98
C GLY A 136 -17.51 -4.56 -3.99
N ILE A 137 -17.14 -3.90 -5.09
CA ILE A 137 -15.77 -3.43 -5.36
C ILE A 137 -15.44 -2.25 -4.44
N ASP A 138 -14.40 -2.39 -3.64
CA ASP A 138 -13.92 -1.38 -2.70
C ASP A 138 -12.43 -1.14 -2.87
N PHE A 139 -11.99 0.10 -2.68
CA PHE A 139 -10.57 0.43 -2.55
C PHE A 139 -10.12 0.35 -1.09
N GLU A 140 -8.85 0.09 -0.86
CA GLU A 140 -8.20 0.23 0.45
C GLU A 140 -6.91 1.00 0.29
N ALA A 141 -6.90 2.25 0.79
CA ALA A 141 -5.70 3.09 0.74
C ALA A 141 -4.80 2.80 1.95
N GLU A 142 -3.56 2.43 1.64
CA GLU A 142 -2.61 1.86 2.58
C GLU A 142 -1.18 2.28 2.31
N LEU A 143 -0.29 1.97 3.27
CA LEU A 143 1.14 1.95 3.09
C LEU A 143 1.63 0.50 3.08
N ALA A 144 2.77 0.29 2.41
CA ALA A 144 3.46 -0.99 2.46
C ALA A 144 4.98 -0.79 2.50
N VAL A 145 5.70 -1.77 3.03
CA VAL A 145 7.17 -1.81 3.04
C VAL A 145 7.68 -3.03 2.26
N ILE A 146 8.86 -2.88 1.65
CA ILE A 146 9.60 -4.00 1.05
C ILE A 146 10.81 -4.28 1.93
N THR A 147 11.05 -5.55 2.25
CA THR A 147 12.10 -5.96 3.18
C THR A 147 13.32 -6.57 2.49
N SER A 148 14.45 -6.53 3.18
CA SER A 148 15.55 -7.49 3.01
C SER A 148 15.19 -8.82 3.69
N ASP A 149 16.16 -9.75 3.76
CA ASP A 149 16.03 -10.94 4.59
C ASP A 149 15.87 -10.57 6.07
N VAL A 150 14.83 -11.13 6.71
CA VAL A 150 14.61 -11.04 8.15
C VAL A 150 14.50 -12.46 8.73
N PRO A 151 15.39 -12.85 9.65
CA PRO A 151 15.44 -14.19 10.21
C PRO A 151 14.21 -14.54 11.04
N VAL A 152 13.89 -15.84 11.08
CA VAL A 152 12.88 -16.38 12.01
C VAL A 152 13.23 -16.01 13.45
N GLY A 153 12.21 -15.68 14.25
CA GLY A 153 12.35 -15.30 15.66
C GLY A 153 12.88 -13.88 15.89
N SER A 154 12.95 -13.02 14.85
CA SER A 154 13.35 -11.62 15.00
C SER A 154 12.37 -10.86 15.89
N SER A 155 12.92 -10.02 16.81
CA SER A 155 12.11 -9.04 17.56
C SER A 155 11.56 -7.95 16.62
N PRO A 156 10.54 -7.19 17.03
CA PRO A 156 10.03 -6.05 16.24
C PRO A 156 11.11 -5.03 15.85
N GLU A 157 12.04 -4.72 16.76
CA GLU A 157 13.15 -3.78 16.53
C GLU A 157 14.09 -4.33 15.45
N ARG A 158 14.48 -5.61 15.58
CA ARG A 158 15.34 -6.27 14.60
C ARG A 158 14.65 -6.43 13.24
N ALA A 159 13.38 -6.73 13.24
CA ALA A 159 12.58 -6.85 12.02
C ALA A 159 12.46 -5.51 11.29
N LEU A 160 12.34 -4.40 12.02
CA LEU A 160 12.27 -3.05 11.46
C LEU A 160 13.56 -2.66 10.72
N GLU A 161 14.74 -3.12 11.18
CA GLU A 161 16.01 -2.93 10.46
C GLU A 161 16.02 -3.58 9.07
N GLY A 162 15.13 -4.52 8.82
CA GLY A 162 14.95 -5.18 7.53
C GLY A 162 14.23 -4.34 6.47
N VAL A 163 13.56 -3.26 6.84
CA VAL A 163 12.83 -2.40 5.90
C VAL A 163 13.82 -1.69 4.97
N ARG A 164 13.57 -1.78 3.66
CA ARG A 164 14.41 -1.16 2.61
C ARG A 164 13.67 -0.06 1.88
N LEU A 165 12.43 -0.31 1.50
CA LEU A 165 11.63 0.61 0.70
C LEU A 165 10.24 0.75 1.29
N LEU A 166 9.62 1.92 1.09
CA LEU A 166 8.24 2.22 1.40
C LEU A 166 7.49 2.59 0.12
N LEU A 167 6.20 2.24 0.04
CA LEU A 167 5.32 2.51 -1.11
C LEU A 167 3.86 2.62 -0.63
N LEU A 168 2.98 3.15 -1.50
CA LEU A 168 1.53 3.14 -1.25
C LEU A 168 0.92 1.89 -1.87
N ALA A 169 -0.19 1.42 -1.29
CA ALA A 169 -0.97 0.32 -1.83
C ALA A 169 -2.46 0.69 -1.98
N ASN A 170 -3.10 0.05 -2.95
CA ASN A 170 -4.55 -0.05 -3.07
C ASN A 170 -4.89 -1.53 -3.03
N ASP A 171 -5.25 -2.02 -1.84
CA ASP A 171 -5.57 -3.43 -1.60
C ASP A 171 -7.05 -3.69 -1.89
N VAL A 172 -7.40 -3.66 -3.17
CA VAL A 172 -8.78 -3.81 -3.65
C VAL A 172 -9.47 -5.01 -3.02
N SER A 173 -10.67 -4.79 -2.53
CA SER A 173 -11.48 -5.81 -1.86
C SER A 173 -12.82 -6.00 -2.56
N LEU A 174 -13.24 -7.26 -2.69
CA LEU A 174 -14.56 -7.65 -3.19
C LEU A 174 -15.44 -8.03 -1.99
N ARG A 175 -16.06 -7.01 -1.37
CA ARG A 175 -16.67 -7.08 -0.04
C ARG A 175 -17.77 -8.13 0.12
N HIS A 176 -18.51 -8.42 -0.94
CA HIS A 176 -19.61 -9.39 -0.88
C HIS A 176 -19.10 -10.84 -0.91
N LEU A 177 -17.84 -11.09 -1.32
CA LEU A 177 -17.24 -12.43 -1.28
C LEU A 177 -16.61 -12.77 0.08
N ILE A 178 -16.28 -11.75 0.89
CA ILE A 178 -15.56 -11.90 2.16
C ILE A 178 -16.30 -12.80 3.18
N PRO A 179 -17.61 -12.64 3.42
CA PRO A 179 -18.30 -13.43 4.46
C PRO A 179 -18.20 -14.93 4.22
N ASP A 180 -18.38 -15.37 2.98
CA ASP A 180 -18.34 -16.80 2.61
C ASP A 180 -16.92 -17.37 2.70
N GLU A 181 -15.90 -16.58 2.41
CA GLU A 181 -14.51 -17.01 2.56
C GLU A 181 -14.10 -17.13 4.03
N LEU A 182 -14.46 -16.12 4.86
CA LEU A 182 -14.17 -16.16 6.30
C LEU A 182 -14.89 -17.29 7.01
N ALA A 183 -16.11 -17.64 6.58
CA ALA A 183 -16.85 -18.79 7.12
C ALA A 183 -16.14 -20.12 6.91
N LYS A 184 -15.28 -20.23 5.89
CA LYS A 184 -14.45 -21.43 5.63
C LYS A 184 -13.21 -21.53 6.52
N GLY A 185 -12.81 -20.43 7.19
CA GLY A 185 -11.72 -20.41 8.17
C GLY A 185 -10.29 -20.35 7.61
N PHE A 186 -10.10 -20.28 6.28
CA PHE A 186 -8.77 -20.23 5.63
C PHE A 186 -8.30 -18.83 5.24
N GLY A 187 -9.16 -17.83 5.32
CA GLY A 187 -8.85 -16.45 4.95
C GLY A 187 -9.25 -16.09 3.52
N PHE A 188 -8.70 -14.97 3.03
CA PHE A 188 -9.07 -14.39 1.74
C PHE A 188 -8.33 -15.06 0.57
N VAL A 189 -9.05 -15.30 -0.52
CA VAL A 189 -8.51 -15.74 -1.82
C VAL A 189 -9.20 -14.97 -2.94
N GLN A 190 -10.51 -15.22 -3.17
CA GLN A 190 -11.26 -14.59 -4.26
C GLN A 190 -11.64 -13.15 -3.96
N SER A 191 -11.80 -12.79 -2.69
CA SER A 191 -12.18 -11.45 -2.26
C SER A 191 -11.06 -10.43 -2.32
N LYS A 192 -9.83 -10.86 -2.54
CA LYS A 192 -8.65 -10.02 -2.70
C LYS A 192 -8.02 -10.25 -4.08
N PRO A 193 -8.49 -9.54 -5.12
CA PRO A 193 -7.82 -9.55 -6.44
C PRO A 193 -6.43 -8.93 -6.37
N ALA A 194 -5.78 -8.74 -7.51
CA ALA A 194 -4.44 -8.16 -7.56
C ALA A 194 -4.38 -6.78 -6.88
N THR A 195 -3.42 -6.62 -5.96
CA THR A 195 -3.14 -5.36 -5.27
C THR A 195 -2.33 -4.43 -6.17
N SER A 196 -2.60 -3.14 -6.08
CA SER A 196 -1.91 -2.11 -6.85
C SER A 196 -0.97 -1.30 -5.97
N PHE A 197 0.13 -0.80 -6.58
CA PHE A 197 1.12 -0.03 -5.85
C PHE A 197 1.45 1.30 -6.53
N SER A 198 1.99 2.25 -5.74
CA SER A 198 2.48 3.54 -6.24
C SER A 198 3.56 3.37 -7.30
N PRO A 199 3.76 4.38 -8.19
CA PRO A 199 4.75 4.28 -9.26
C PRO A 199 6.18 4.15 -8.76
N VAL A 200 6.49 4.73 -7.59
CA VAL A 200 7.82 4.61 -6.99
C VAL A 200 7.74 4.02 -5.59
N ALA A 201 8.75 3.24 -5.25
CA ALA A 201 9.11 2.88 -3.89
C ALA A 201 10.30 3.75 -3.45
N VAL A 202 10.29 4.19 -2.20
CA VAL A 202 11.30 5.13 -1.70
C VAL A 202 12.08 4.55 -0.54
N THR A 203 13.35 4.88 -0.44
CA THR A 203 14.16 4.60 0.76
C THR A 203 13.72 5.49 1.92
N LEU A 204 13.94 5.05 3.16
CA LEU A 204 13.43 5.71 4.36
C LEU A 204 13.97 7.13 4.56
N ASP A 205 15.17 7.43 4.03
CA ASP A 205 15.77 8.78 4.06
C ASP A 205 14.94 9.83 3.31
N GLU A 206 14.16 9.44 2.29
CA GLU A 206 13.24 10.35 1.58
C GLU A 206 12.11 10.87 2.47
N LEU A 207 11.77 10.16 3.55
CA LEU A 207 10.75 10.57 4.51
C LEU A 207 11.34 11.46 5.62
N GLY A 208 12.66 11.40 5.87
CA GLY A 208 13.31 12.15 6.94
C GLY A 208 12.62 11.92 8.29
N GLU A 209 12.34 12.99 9.02
CA GLU A 209 11.70 12.97 10.34
C GLU A 209 10.25 12.44 10.34
N THR A 210 9.63 12.28 9.17
CA THR A 210 8.26 11.75 9.08
C THR A 210 8.21 10.22 9.18
N TRP A 211 9.36 9.55 9.04
CA TRP A 211 9.52 8.14 9.40
C TRP A 211 10.04 8.05 10.83
N ASP A 212 9.20 7.62 11.74
CA ASP A 212 9.57 7.45 13.14
C ASP A 212 9.03 6.14 13.70
N GLN A 213 9.89 5.38 14.37
CA GLN A 213 9.57 4.13 15.07
C GLN A 213 8.70 3.16 14.24
N GLY A 214 9.00 3.04 12.95
CA GLY A 214 8.28 2.13 12.06
C GLY A 214 6.91 2.62 11.62
N ARG A 215 6.63 3.92 11.69
CA ARG A 215 5.40 4.60 11.27
C ARG A 215 5.71 5.77 10.35
N VAL A 216 4.74 6.15 9.53
CA VAL A 216 4.82 7.34 8.65
C VAL A 216 3.89 8.42 9.18
N HIS A 217 4.44 9.54 9.61
CA HIS A 217 3.68 10.67 10.16
C HIS A 217 3.33 11.69 9.07
N LEU A 218 2.52 11.25 8.10
CA LEU A 218 2.01 12.03 6.98
C LEU A 218 0.55 11.68 6.72
N THR A 219 -0.12 12.52 5.94
CA THR A 219 -1.52 12.35 5.54
C THR A 219 -1.61 11.54 4.25
N LEU A 220 -2.35 10.43 4.29
CA LEU A 220 -2.75 9.66 3.12
C LEU A 220 -4.04 10.25 2.55
N GLN A 221 -3.98 10.73 1.32
CA GLN A 221 -5.13 11.28 0.62
C GLN A 221 -5.77 10.25 -0.30
N SER A 222 -7.07 10.04 -0.14
CA SER A 222 -7.90 9.24 -1.04
C SER A 222 -8.92 10.14 -1.75
N SER A 223 -9.03 9.97 -3.08
CA SER A 223 -10.00 10.73 -3.88
C SER A 223 -10.75 9.77 -4.79
N TRP A 224 -12.08 9.74 -4.68
CA TRP A 224 -12.99 8.91 -5.49
C TRP A 224 -13.77 9.79 -6.45
N ASN A 225 -13.68 9.50 -7.76
CA ASN A 225 -14.30 10.30 -8.84
C ASN A 225 -13.98 11.79 -8.74
N GLY A 226 -12.72 12.11 -8.44
CA GLY A 226 -12.22 13.48 -8.33
C GLY A 226 -12.60 14.21 -7.04
N ARG A 227 -13.33 13.57 -6.12
CA ARG A 227 -13.66 14.13 -4.81
C ARG A 227 -12.77 13.53 -3.74
N THR A 228 -12.14 14.35 -2.91
CA THR A 228 -11.41 13.89 -1.74
C THR A 228 -12.40 13.27 -0.76
N VAL A 229 -12.17 12.01 -0.39
CA VAL A 229 -13.00 11.23 0.54
C VAL A 229 -12.26 10.90 1.84
N GLY A 230 -10.95 10.94 1.83
CA GLY A 230 -10.10 10.71 3.00
C GLY A 230 -8.85 11.57 3.01
N LEU A 231 -8.51 12.08 4.19
CA LEU A 231 -7.25 12.75 4.55
C LEU A 231 -6.77 12.13 5.87
N CYS A 232 -6.47 10.83 5.81
CA CYS A 232 -6.19 10.04 6.99
C CYS A 232 -4.73 10.15 7.40
N GLU A 233 -4.48 10.40 8.69
CA GLU A 233 -3.14 10.44 9.29
C GLU A 233 -2.62 9.02 9.45
N ALA A 234 -1.51 8.70 8.81
CA ALA A 234 -1.00 7.32 8.77
C ALA A 234 -0.23 6.91 10.04
N GLY A 235 0.36 7.86 10.77
CA GLY A 235 1.23 7.55 11.92
C GLY A 235 0.51 7.39 13.25
N PRO A 236 -0.29 8.38 13.70
CA PRO A 236 -0.70 8.50 15.11
C PRO A 236 -1.51 7.31 15.63
N GLU A 237 -2.36 6.73 14.78
CA GLU A 237 -3.28 5.66 15.19
C GLU A 237 -2.90 4.27 14.65
N MET A 238 -1.71 4.14 14.09
CA MET A 238 -1.15 2.85 13.69
C MET A 238 -0.80 2.04 14.95
N THR A 239 -1.66 1.12 15.32
CA THR A 239 -1.51 0.29 16.54
C THR A 239 -0.28 -0.59 16.46
N PHE A 240 -0.08 -1.28 15.34
CA PHE A 240 1.07 -2.14 15.09
C PHE A 240 1.99 -1.50 14.06
N HIS A 241 3.18 -1.05 14.46
CA HIS A 241 4.15 -0.52 13.50
C HIS A 241 4.76 -1.63 12.61
N PHE A 242 5.38 -1.26 11.50
CA PHE A 242 5.88 -2.23 10.52
C PHE A 242 6.82 -3.30 11.10
N GLY A 243 7.65 -2.96 12.08
CA GLY A 243 8.51 -3.94 12.75
C GLY A 243 7.72 -5.05 13.46
N GLN A 244 6.56 -4.71 14.06
CA GLN A 244 5.68 -5.69 14.70
C GLN A 244 5.00 -6.59 13.68
N LEU A 245 4.55 -6.04 12.53
CA LEU A 245 3.95 -6.82 11.44
C LEU A 245 4.97 -7.82 10.85
N ILE A 246 6.19 -7.36 10.59
CA ILE A 246 7.27 -8.21 10.08
C ILE A 246 7.65 -9.29 11.10
N ALA A 247 7.80 -8.93 12.39
CA ALA A 247 8.10 -9.87 13.46
C ALA A 247 7.01 -10.94 13.63
N HIS A 248 5.74 -10.56 13.43
CA HIS A 248 4.62 -11.51 13.43
C HIS A 248 4.81 -12.58 12.35
N LEU A 249 5.17 -12.19 11.12
CA LEU A 249 5.49 -13.13 10.04
C LEU A 249 6.72 -13.99 10.35
N CYS A 250 7.74 -13.40 11.01
CA CYS A 250 8.98 -14.07 11.36
C CYS A 250 8.84 -15.05 12.55
N LYS A 251 7.69 -15.13 13.20
CA LYS A 251 7.47 -15.98 14.37
C LYS A 251 7.80 -17.46 14.11
N THR A 252 7.55 -17.92 12.88
CA THR A 252 7.73 -19.35 12.52
C THR A 252 8.53 -19.58 11.24
N ARG A 253 8.93 -18.54 10.51
CA ARG A 253 9.64 -18.63 9.22
C ARG A 253 10.52 -17.40 8.97
N ASN A 254 11.48 -17.55 8.06
CA ASN A 254 12.21 -16.39 7.53
C ASN A 254 11.29 -15.56 6.60
N VAL A 255 11.42 -14.25 6.64
CA VAL A 255 10.92 -13.34 5.61
C VAL A 255 12.08 -13.05 4.64
N ARG A 256 11.88 -13.24 3.35
CA ARG A 256 12.93 -13.10 2.34
C ARG A 256 12.95 -11.71 1.72
N ALA A 257 14.13 -11.28 1.28
CA ALA A 257 14.32 -10.05 0.52
C ALA A 257 13.33 -10.00 -0.65
N GLY A 258 12.58 -8.87 -0.79
CA GLY A 258 11.48 -8.78 -1.75
C GLY A 258 10.12 -9.23 -1.22
N SER A 259 9.98 -9.44 0.09
CA SER A 259 8.64 -9.54 0.71
C SER A 259 8.04 -8.16 0.87
N ILE A 260 6.75 -8.02 0.54
CA ILE A 260 5.96 -6.80 0.74
C ILE A 260 5.03 -7.01 1.93
N ILE A 261 5.02 -6.06 2.87
CA ILE A 261 4.16 -6.09 4.04
C ILE A 261 3.32 -4.82 4.06
N GLY A 262 1.98 -4.98 4.00
CA GLY A 262 1.01 -3.90 4.06
C GLY A 262 0.62 -3.53 5.48
N SER A 263 0.20 -2.28 5.63
CA SER A 263 -0.30 -1.74 6.91
C SER A 263 -1.76 -2.09 7.19
N GLY A 264 -2.47 -2.54 6.17
CA GLY A 264 -3.92 -2.47 6.20
C GLY A 264 -4.44 -1.05 5.98
N THR A 265 -5.74 -0.95 5.76
CA THR A 265 -6.44 0.32 5.52
C THR A 265 -6.13 1.34 6.60
N VAL A 266 -5.59 2.50 6.23
CA VAL A 266 -5.32 3.60 7.17
C VAL A 266 -6.63 4.14 7.74
N SER A 267 -6.72 4.22 9.05
CA SER A 267 -7.98 4.57 9.73
C SER A 267 -7.72 5.50 10.91
N ASN A 268 -8.62 6.47 11.09
CA ASN A 268 -8.56 7.40 12.21
C ASN A 268 -9.88 7.40 13.00
N ARG A 269 -9.75 7.56 14.32
CA ARG A 269 -10.88 7.62 15.24
C ARG A 269 -11.73 8.87 15.02
N ALA A 270 -13.01 8.74 15.34
CA ALA A 270 -13.87 9.87 15.45
C ALA A 270 -13.40 10.80 16.58
N ILE A 271 -13.66 12.08 16.40
CA ILE A 271 -13.58 13.08 17.48
C ILE A 271 -15.00 13.43 17.93
N GLU A 272 -15.18 13.68 19.22
CA GLU A 272 -16.48 14.12 19.75
C GLU A 272 -16.59 15.64 19.58
N ILE A 273 -17.60 16.09 18.82
CA ILE A 273 -17.93 17.49 18.62
C ILE A 273 -19.39 17.70 19.04
N ASN A 274 -19.62 18.51 20.05
CA ASN A 274 -20.97 18.84 20.55
C ASN A 274 -21.84 17.59 20.88
N GLY A 275 -21.22 16.56 21.47
CA GLY A 275 -21.89 15.30 21.83
C GLY A 275 -22.18 14.37 20.64
N ARG A 276 -21.56 14.61 19.48
CA ARG A 276 -21.64 13.74 18.30
C ARG A 276 -20.26 13.27 17.87
N LEU A 277 -20.19 12.03 17.43
CA LEU A 277 -18.96 11.49 16.83
C LEU A 277 -18.85 11.95 15.38
N GLU A 278 -17.73 12.58 15.04
CA GLU A 278 -17.41 13.06 13.70
C GLU A 278 -16.09 12.47 13.19
N TRP A 279 -16.12 11.87 12.01
CA TRP A 279 -14.95 11.35 11.30
C TRP A 279 -14.41 12.41 10.33
N SER A 280 -13.81 13.46 10.89
CA SER A 280 -13.35 14.64 10.14
C SER A 280 -12.23 14.34 9.14
N LYS A 281 -11.51 13.23 9.31
CA LYS A 281 -10.46 12.77 8.39
C LYS A 281 -11.00 11.98 7.19
N GLY A 282 -12.30 11.68 7.16
CA GLY A 282 -12.91 10.86 6.10
C GLY A 282 -12.59 9.38 6.26
N TYR A 283 -12.29 8.70 5.15
CA TYR A 283 -12.09 7.25 5.12
C TYR A 283 -11.09 6.84 4.03
N SER A 284 -10.42 5.71 4.25
CA SER A 284 -9.49 5.09 3.29
C SER A 284 -10.07 3.84 2.63
N CYS A 285 -11.32 3.46 2.91
CA CYS A 285 -12.11 2.46 2.17
C CYS A 285 -13.61 2.72 2.32
N ILE A 286 -14.41 2.24 1.37
CA ILE A 286 -15.88 2.42 1.39
C ILE A 286 -16.51 1.58 2.51
N ALA A 287 -15.97 0.41 2.83
CA ALA A 287 -16.46 -0.42 3.93
C ALA A 287 -16.47 0.33 5.26
N GLU A 288 -15.42 1.14 5.54
CA GLU A 288 -15.35 1.99 6.73
C GLU A 288 -16.42 3.10 6.71
N LYS A 289 -16.57 3.78 5.55
CA LYS A 289 -17.65 4.77 5.37
C LYS A 289 -19.01 4.17 5.64
N ARG A 290 -19.29 2.98 5.13
CA ARG A 290 -20.54 2.25 5.35
C ARG A 290 -20.73 1.83 6.80
N ALA A 291 -19.65 1.44 7.49
CA ALA A 291 -19.69 1.14 8.92
C ALA A 291 -20.06 2.39 9.74
N ILE A 292 -19.44 3.53 9.44
CA ILE A 292 -19.76 4.83 10.05
C ILE A 292 -21.23 5.19 9.85
N GLU A 293 -21.75 5.08 8.63
CA GLU A 293 -23.16 5.34 8.32
C GLU A 293 -24.11 4.39 9.08
N THR A 294 -23.73 3.12 9.20
CA THR A 294 -24.51 2.15 9.98
C THR A 294 -24.56 2.51 11.46
N ILE A 295 -23.44 2.96 12.03
CA ILE A 295 -23.36 3.40 13.43
C ILE A 295 -24.19 4.68 13.65
N GLN A 296 -24.14 5.63 12.72
CA GLN A 296 -24.83 6.93 12.85
C GLN A 296 -26.29 6.87 12.49
N ASP A 297 -26.65 6.18 11.41
CA ASP A 297 -27.96 6.24 10.76
C ASP A 297 -28.71 4.89 10.77
N GLY A 298 -28.11 3.83 11.30
CA GLY A 298 -28.69 2.49 11.38
C GLY A 298 -28.55 1.65 10.11
N GLN A 299 -28.14 2.25 8.98
CA GLN A 299 -27.93 1.54 7.70
C GLN A 299 -26.92 2.27 6.82
N PRO A 300 -26.17 1.54 5.96
CA PRO A 300 -25.25 2.15 5.00
C PRO A 300 -26.04 2.80 3.85
N LYS A 301 -25.55 3.96 3.36
CA LYS A 301 -26.11 4.71 2.23
C LYS A 301 -25.17 4.72 1.02
N THR A 302 -23.87 4.71 1.27
CA THR A 302 -22.83 4.73 0.23
C THR A 302 -22.76 3.38 -0.48
N GLY A 303 -22.87 3.37 -1.82
CA GLY A 303 -22.64 2.18 -2.65
C GLY A 303 -21.16 1.86 -2.78
N PHE A 304 -20.84 0.63 -3.22
CA PHE A 304 -19.49 0.27 -3.64
C PHE A 304 -19.19 0.82 -5.03
N MET A 305 -17.91 0.76 -5.43
CA MET A 305 -17.45 1.25 -6.74
C MET A 305 -18.10 0.48 -7.90
N LYS A 306 -18.20 1.16 -9.03
CA LYS A 306 -18.75 0.65 -10.29
C LYS A 306 -17.75 0.78 -11.42
N TYR A 307 -18.00 0.13 -12.53
CA TYR A 307 -17.23 0.30 -13.75
C TYR A 307 -17.19 1.76 -14.19
N GLY A 308 -16.00 2.25 -14.51
CA GLY A 308 -15.74 3.65 -14.83
C GLY A 308 -15.42 4.53 -13.62
N ASP A 309 -15.65 4.08 -12.39
CA ASP A 309 -15.21 4.80 -11.20
C ASP A 309 -13.69 4.88 -11.15
N ARG A 310 -13.19 6.02 -10.66
CA ARG A 310 -11.75 6.31 -10.53
C ARG A 310 -11.37 6.52 -9.09
N ILE A 311 -10.30 5.86 -8.66
CA ILE A 311 -9.67 6.05 -7.36
C ILE A 311 -8.27 6.62 -7.54
N ARG A 312 -7.94 7.66 -6.75
CA ARG A 312 -6.61 8.23 -6.65
C ARG A 312 -6.14 8.21 -5.20
N ILE A 313 -4.96 7.65 -4.96
CA ILE A 313 -4.32 7.56 -3.64
C ILE A 313 -2.96 8.22 -3.75
N GLU A 314 -2.67 9.18 -2.86
CA GLU A 314 -1.44 9.97 -2.88
C GLU A 314 -1.01 10.34 -1.45
N MET A 315 0.29 10.48 -1.25
CA MET A 315 0.85 11.03 -0.02
C MET A 315 1.90 12.08 -0.35
N LYS A 316 1.76 13.27 0.26
CA LYS A 316 2.69 14.39 0.06
C LYS A 316 3.57 14.57 1.29
N GLY A 317 4.81 14.95 1.03
CA GLY A 317 5.72 15.40 2.07
C GLY A 317 5.28 16.73 2.67
N ARG A 318 5.99 17.19 3.72
CA ARG A 318 5.73 18.47 4.36
C ARG A 318 5.96 19.67 3.43
N ASP A 319 6.73 19.50 2.38
CA ASP A 319 6.97 20.47 1.31
C ASP A 319 5.85 20.53 0.26
N GLY A 320 4.84 19.68 0.39
CA GLY A 320 3.72 19.57 -0.54
C GLY A 320 4.00 18.77 -1.81
N GLN A 321 5.22 18.25 -2.00
CA GLN A 321 5.55 17.40 -3.13
C GLN A 321 5.09 15.96 -2.89
N SER A 322 4.70 15.26 -3.97
CA SER A 322 4.36 13.84 -3.89
C SER A 322 5.61 13.00 -3.60
N LEU A 323 5.54 12.14 -2.59
CA LEU A 323 6.66 11.28 -2.23
C LEU A 323 6.75 10.05 -3.12
N PHE A 324 5.61 9.43 -3.38
CA PHE A 324 5.49 8.13 -4.04
C PHE A 324 4.95 8.20 -5.47
N GLY A 325 4.57 9.41 -5.94
CA GLY A 325 3.62 9.55 -7.01
C GLY A 325 2.21 9.15 -6.55
N ALA A 326 1.29 8.95 -7.48
CA ALA A 326 -0.06 8.56 -7.14
C ALA A 326 -0.42 7.22 -7.77
N ILE A 327 -1.18 6.41 -7.05
CA ILE A 327 -2.04 5.38 -7.64
C ILE A 327 -3.24 6.13 -8.23
N ASP A 328 -3.55 5.90 -9.49
CA ASP A 328 -4.63 6.59 -10.18
C ASP A 328 -5.30 5.66 -11.20
N GLN A 329 -6.33 4.94 -10.76
CA GLN A 329 -6.86 3.77 -11.42
C GLN A 329 -8.36 3.90 -11.72
N VAL A 330 -8.77 3.20 -12.77
CA VAL A 330 -10.18 3.06 -13.17
C VAL A 330 -10.62 1.62 -12.95
N ILE A 331 -11.83 1.44 -12.44
CA ILE A 331 -12.49 0.14 -12.37
C ILE A 331 -13.00 -0.24 -13.76
N ALA A 332 -12.60 -1.40 -14.26
CA ALA A 332 -12.97 -1.87 -15.59
C ALA A 332 -13.66 -3.24 -15.55
N PRO A 333 -14.59 -3.51 -16.47
CA PRO A 333 -15.18 -4.84 -16.63
C PRO A 333 -14.14 -5.82 -17.19
N PHE A 334 -14.23 -7.08 -16.76
CA PHE A 334 -13.53 -8.16 -17.42
C PHE A 334 -14.11 -8.38 -18.83
N VAL A 335 -13.24 -8.35 -19.83
CA VAL A 335 -13.61 -8.70 -21.23
C VAL A 335 -12.89 -10.00 -21.59
N PRO A 336 -13.61 -11.10 -21.85
CA PRO A 336 -12.97 -12.34 -22.29
C PRO A 336 -12.14 -12.13 -23.56
N VAL A 337 -10.91 -12.61 -23.57
CA VAL A 337 -10.11 -12.69 -24.80
C VAL A 337 -10.75 -13.77 -25.68
N GLN A 338 -11.18 -13.39 -26.89
CA GLN A 338 -11.71 -14.32 -27.89
C GLN A 338 -10.61 -15.15 -28.53
#